data_8b44039d1aa9ec4816e81e97f89b3bf2
#
_entry.id   8b44039d1aa9ec4816e81e97f89b3bf2
#
_cell.length_a   1.000
_cell.length_b   1.000
_cell.length_c   1.000
_cell.angle_alpha   90.00
_cell.angle_beta   90.00
_cell.angle_gamma   90.00
#
_symmetry.space_group_name_H-M   'P 1'
#
loop_
_entity.id
_entity.type
_entity.pdbx_description
1 polymer ?
#
loop_
_entity_poly.entity_id
_entity_poly.type
_entity_poly.pdbx_seq_one_letter_code
_entity_poly.pdbx_strand_id
1 'polypeptide(L)'
;SLAAREPHLSPYAASKREGEKVLVEKSDKLFWTVFRPCAIYGPGDRELMPVFHWMKKGIAPILGSGNGRFSLLYVEDLAEAIVQWLDRKCNPGCIYELHDGRPEGYSWHDVIDTVAHLRQGKSVVAIRIPLVVAKLVSMLNLIGARAIGYAPMLTPGKVRELRHSNWVCDNTALNTATGWTPRILLAEGLQRTLRWNGVSSNYNCRARF
;
A
#
# COMPACT_ATOMS: atom_id res chain seq x y z
N SER A 1 4.05 -17.33 -8.82
CA SER A 1 4.25 -16.49 -7.63
C SER A 1 5.50 -15.64 -7.82
N LEU A 2 5.33 -14.33 -7.93
CA LEU A 2 6.38 -13.33 -8.17
C LEU A 2 7.40 -13.23 -7.01
N ALA A 3 7.04 -13.68 -5.82
CA ALA A 3 7.90 -13.61 -4.63
C ALA A 3 9.10 -14.58 -4.61
N ALA A 4 9.23 -15.46 -5.59
CA ALA A 4 10.19 -16.59 -5.52
C ALA A 4 11.59 -16.29 -6.07
N ARG A 5 11.85 -15.11 -6.67
CA ARG A 5 13.09 -14.90 -7.46
C ARG A 5 13.93 -13.65 -7.15
N GLU A 6 13.64 -12.88 -6.12
CA GLU A 6 14.46 -11.68 -5.85
C GLU A 6 15.39 -11.88 -4.63
N PRO A 7 16.71 -11.93 -4.84
CA PRO A 7 17.68 -12.13 -3.76
C PRO A 7 17.89 -10.90 -2.84
N HIS A 8 17.15 -9.84 -3.02
CA HIS A 8 17.36 -8.57 -2.31
C HIS A 8 16.09 -7.97 -1.69
N LEU A 9 15.29 -8.80 -1.02
CA LEU A 9 14.13 -8.33 -0.29
C LEU A 9 14.52 -7.35 0.81
N SER A 10 13.67 -6.35 1.06
CA SER A 10 13.81 -5.52 2.27
C SER A 10 13.63 -6.39 3.53
N PRO A 11 14.14 -5.97 4.70
CA PRO A 11 13.90 -6.66 5.96
C PRO A 11 12.40 -6.86 6.24
N TYR A 12 11.57 -5.89 5.85
CA TYR A 12 10.11 -5.98 5.96
C TYR A 12 9.54 -7.10 5.07
N ALA A 13 9.85 -7.09 3.77
CA ALA A 13 9.37 -8.11 2.85
C ALA A 13 9.89 -9.51 3.22
N ALA A 14 11.14 -9.61 3.70
CA ALA A 14 11.70 -10.85 4.21
C ALA A 14 10.92 -11.37 5.41
N SER A 15 10.62 -10.52 6.40
CA SER A 15 9.85 -10.91 7.60
C SER A 15 8.44 -11.38 7.26
N LYS A 16 7.75 -10.71 6.31
CA LYS A 16 6.43 -11.13 5.85
C LYS A 16 6.47 -12.49 5.16
N ARG A 17 7.48 -12.71 4.30
CA ARG A 17 7.67 -13.99 3.62
C ARG A 17 7.95 -15.14 4.61
N GLU A 18 8.79 -14.89 5.62
CA GLU A 18 9.06 -15.92 6.64
C GLU A 18 7.79 -16.20 7.47
N GLY A 19 6.99 -15.19 7.81
CA GLY A 19 5.68 -15.38 8.46
C GLY A 19 4.74 -16.26 7.63
N GLU A 20 4.66 -16.03 6.32
CA GLU A 20 3.84 -16.88 5.43
C GLU A 20 4.35 -18.33 5.37
N LYS A 21 5.66 -18.54 5.34
CA LYS A 21 6.24 -19.90 5.39
C LYS A 21 5.83 -20.64 6.66
N VAL A 22 5.93 -19.98 7.81
CA VAL A 22 5.53 -20.57 9.09
C VAL A 22 4.05 -20.96 9.08
N LEU A 23 3.17 -20.17 8.47
CA LEU A 23 1.75 -20.50 8.32
C LEU A 23 1.57 -21.75 7.46
N VAL A 24 2.27 -21.85 6.33
CA VAL A 24 2.21 -23.02 5.45
C VAL A 24 2.74 -24.27 6.16
N GLU A 25 3.85 -24.17 6.89
CA GLU A 25 4.43 -25.28 7.65
C GLU A 25 3.54 -25.77 8.80
N LYS A 26 2.67 -24.90 9.32
CA LYS A 26 1.72 -25.24 10.39
C LYS A 26 0.29 -25.46 9.88
N SER A 27 0.12 -25.60 8.58
CA SER A 27 -1.19 -25.68 7.91
C SER A 27 -2.12 -26.75 8.47
N ASP A 28 -1.58 -27.87 8.92
CA ASP A 28 -2.38 -28.98 9.50
C ASP A 28 -2.98 -28.66 10.89
N LYS A 29 -2.51 -27.59 11.53
CA LYS A 29 -2.89 -27.22 12.91
C LYS A 29 -3.66 -25.91 12.99
N LEU A 30 -3.71 -25.13 11.92
CA LEU A 30 -4.25 -23.80 11.92
C LEU A 30 -5.24 -23.60 10.78
N PHE A 31 -6.34 -22.94 11.07
CA PHE A 31 -7.21 -22.35 10.06
C PHE A 31 -6.64 -20.97 9.71
N TRP A 32 -6.05 -20.81 8.52
CA TRP A 32 -5.39 -19.57 8.14
C TRP A 32 -5.70 -19.14 6.71
N THR A 33 -5.59 -17.85 6.48
CA THR A 33 -5.63 -17.22 5.17
C THR A 33 -4.66 -16.04 5.16
N VAL A 34 -4.03 -15.80 4.03
CA VAL A 34 -3.16 -14.65 3.81
C VAL A 34 -3.83 -13.70 2.84
N PHE A 35 -4.02 -12.46 3.26
CA PHE A 35 -4.38 -11.36 2.38
C PHE A 35 -3.13 -10.60 2.02
N ARG A 36 -2.89 -10.44 0.71
CA ARG A 36 -1.81 -9.64 0.14
C ARG A 36 -2.40 -8.41 -0.56
N PRO A 37 -2.87 -7.42 0.19
CA PRO A 37 -3.29 -6.17 -0.41
C PRO A 37 -2.07 -5.47 -1.02
N CYS A 38 -2.28 -4.76 -2.12
CA CYS A 38 -1.29 -3.88 -2.69
C CYS A 38 -1.04 -2.64 -1.80
N ALA A 39 -0.86 -1.46 -2.34
CA ALA A 39 -0.73 -0.25 -1.55
C ALA A 39 -2.10 0.18 -0.98
N ILE A 40 -2.27 0.00 0.34
CA ILE A 40 -3.48 0.41 1.05
C ILE A 40 -3.39 1.90 1.34
N TYR A 41 -4.48 2.63 1.11
CA TYR A 41 -4.59 4.04 1.45
C TYR A 41 -5.97 4.36 2.06
N GLY A 42 -6.06 5.49 2.74
CA GLY A 42 -7.30 5.93 3.38
C GLY A 42 -7.06 6.88 4.54
N PRO A 43 -8.10 7.22 5.29
CA PRO A 43 -7.99 8.03 6.50
C PRO A 43 -7.01 7.42 7.51
N GLY A 44 -6.06 8.24 7.99
CA GLY A 44 -5.04 7.80 8.94
C GLY A 44 -3.80 7.13 8.33
N ASP A 45 -3.76 6.94 7.02
CA ASP A 45 -2.56 6.47 6.32
C ASP A 45 -1.39 7.44 6.56
N ARG A 46 -0.22 6.89 6.90
CA ARG A 46 0.99 7.67 7.17
C ARG A 46 2.02 7.59 6.04
N GLU A 47 1.87 6.64 5.13
CA GLU A 47 2.85 6.40 4.05
C GLU A 47 2.53 7.19 2.78
N LEU A 48 1.32 7.07 2.25
CA LEU A 48 0.91 7.72 1.01
C LEU A 48 0.30 9.11 1.22
N MET A 49 -0.29 9.37 2.40
CA MET A 49 -0.90 10.65 2.73
C MET A 49 0.03 11.86 2.49
N PRO A 50 1.33 11.85 2.87
CA PRO A 50 2.23 12.97 2.56
C PRO A 50 2.33 13.24 1.07
N VAL A 51 2.40 12.19 0.24
CA VAL A 51 2.46 12.32 -1.23
C VAL A 51 1.18 12.96 -1.76
N PHE A 52 0.01 12.49 -1.33
CA PHE A 52 -1.28 13.05 -1.73
C PHE A 52 -1.47 14.49 -1.26
N HIS A 53 -0.99 14.87 -0.08
CA HIS A 53 -1.00 16.25 0.39
C HIS A 53 -0.12 17.17 -0.48
N TRP A 54 1.05 16.72 -0.90
CA TRP A 54 1.88 17.47 -1.85
C TRP A 54 1.18 17.60 -3.20
N MET A 55 0.56 16.54 -3.70
CA MET A 55 -0.23 16.59 -4.95
C MET A 55 -1.41 17.56 -4.82
N LYS A 56 -2.11 17.57 -3.67
CA LYS A 56 -3.16 18.55 -3.39
C LYS A 56 -2.64 19.99 -3.45
N LYS A 57 -1.38 20.24 -3.09
CA LYS A 57 -0.72 21.55 -3.23
C LYS A 57 -0.22 21.84 -4.66
N GLY A 58 -0.30 20.86 -5.56
CA GLY A 58 0.10 21.00 -6.96
C GLY A 58 1.45 20.41 -7.32
N ILE A 59 2.06 19.63 -6.45
CA ILE A 59 3.38 19.01 -6.66
C ILE A 59 3.29 17.50 -6.46
N ALA A 60 3.64 16.72 -7.48
CA ALA A 60 3.74 15.28 -7.41
C ALA A 60 5.19 14.82 -7.29
N PRO A 61 5.69 14.45 -6.11
CA PRO A 61 7.03 13.87 -5.97
C PRO A 61 7.03 12.43 -6.48
N ILE A 62 7.72 12.16 -7.59
CA ILE A 62 7.80 10.84 -8.21
C ILE A 62 9.22 10.30 -8.05
N LEU A 63 9.34 9.10 -7.48
CA LEU A 63 10.63 8.43 -7.33
C LEU A 63 11.03 7.70 -8.62
N GLY A 64 12.24 7.96 -9.09
CA GLY A 64 12.82 7.32 -10.26
C GLY A 64 12.17 7.74 -11.57
N SER A 65 11.97 6.78 -12.50
CA SER A 65 11.42 7.05 -13.85
C SER A 65 9.92 7.38 -13.84
N GLY A 66 9.19 6.92 -12.84
CA GLY A 66 7.74 7.08 -12.77
C GLY A 66 6.94 6.18 -13.73
N ASN A 67 7.59 5.26 -14.45
CA ASN A 67 6.96 4.42 -15.47
C ASN A 67 6.33 3.14 -14.92
N GLY A 68 6.38 2.94 -13.61
CA GLY A 68 5.82 1.77 -12.95
C GLY A 68 4.29 1.81 -12.90
N ARG A 69 3.69 0.62 -12.85
CA ARG A 69 2.26 0.44 -12.55
C ARG A 69 2.11 -0.20 -11.17
N PHE A 70 1.09 0.22 -10.45
CA PHE A 70 0.82 -0.30 -9.12
C PHE A 70 -0.69 -0.31 -8.85
N SER A 71 -1.11 -1.31 -8.12
CA SER A 71 -2.48 -1.38 -7.63
C SER A 71 -2.61 -0.61 -6.32
N LEU A 72 -3.78 -0.05 -6.10
CA LEU A 72 -4.19 0.61 -4.87
C LEU A 72 -5.40 -0.12 -4.29
N LEU A 73 -5.61 0.02 -3.00
CA LEU A 73 -6.80 -0.50 -2.32
C LEU A 73 -7.23 0.47 -1.22
N TYR A 74 -8.48 0.87 -1.23
CA TYR A 74 -9.01 1.71 -0.16
C TYR A 74 -9.24 0.89 1.12
N VAL A 75 -8.91 1.46 2.27
CA VAL A 75 -8.90 0.72 3.55
C VAL A 75 -10.25 0.11 3.93
N GLU A 76 -11.37 0.77 3.61
CA GLU A 76 -12.71 0.25 3.88
C GLU A 76 -13.02 -0.99 3.03
N ASP A 77 -12.61 -1.00 1.76
CA ASP A 77 -12.77 -2.17 0.88
C ASP A 77 -11.96 -3.37 1.38
N LEU A 78 -10.75 -3.15 1.94
CA LEU A 78 -10.00 -4.20 2.58
C LEU A 78 -10.73 -4.76 3.81
N ALA A 79 -11.29 -3.89 4.65
CA ALA A 79 -12.06 -4.32 5.82
C ALA A 79 -13.29 -5.15 5.40
N GLU A 80 -14.02 -4.69 4.38
CA GLU A 80 -15.17 -5.41 3.83
C GLU A 80 -14.77 -6.77 3.24
N ALA A 81 -13.64 -6.85 2.52
CA ALA A 81 -13.12 -8.10 1.98
C ALA A 81 -12.89 -9.15 3.09
N ILE A 82 -12.28 -8.73 4.20
CA ILE A 82 -12.03 -9.61 5.35
C ILE A 82 -13.33 -10.07 5.99
N VAL A 83 -14.30 -9.16 6.20
CA VAL A 83 -15.60 -9.49 6.77
C VAL A 83 -16.35 -10.49 5.89
N GLN A 84 -16.43 -10.23 4.58
CA GLN A 84 -17.09 -11.16 3.65
C GLN A 84 -16.42 -12.53 3.58
N TRP A 85 -15.09 -12.58 3.67
CA TRP A 85 -14.37 -13.83 3.75
C TRP A 85 -14.71 -14.62 5.02
N LEU A 86 -14.80 -13.96 6.17
CA LEU A 86 -15.20 -14.58 7.45
C LEU A 86 -16.62 -15.15 7.39
N ASP A 87 -17.56 -14.39 6.82
CA ASP A 87 -18.97 -14.77 6.73
C ASP A 87 -19.20 -15.97 5.79
N ARG A 88 -18.40 -16.09 4.74
CA ARG A 88 -18.51 -17.15 3.72
C ARG A 88 -17.90 -18.49 4.16
N LYS A 89 -17.22 -18.55 5.28
CA LYS A 89 -16.53 -19.76 5.77
C LYS A 89 -15.66 -20.41 4.68
N CYS A 90 -14.87 -19.56 4.00
CA CYS A 90 -14.00 -20.01 2.91
C CYS A 90 -12.98 -21.05 3.39
N ASN A 91 -12.50 -21.87 2.47
CA ASN A 91 -11.48 -22.87 2.78
C ASN A 91 -10.19 -22.21 3.31
N PRO A 92 -9.57 -22.82 4.35
CA PRO A 92 -8.27 -22.36 4.84
C PRO A 92 -7.15 -22.64 3.83
N GLY A 93 -6.00 -22.04 4.09
CA GLY A 93 -4.79 -22.28 3.31
C GLY A 93 -4.72 -21.50 2.01
N CYS A 94 -5.56 -20.47 1.82
CA CYS A 94 -5.58 -19.65 0.62
C CYS A 94 -4.80 -18.35 0.79
N ILE A 95 -4.25 -17.89 -0.32
CA ILE A 95 -3.60 -16.58 -0.41
C ILE A 95 -4.38 -15.75 -1.42
N TYR A 96 -4.83 -14.57 -1.01
CA TYR A 96 -5.62 -13.66 -1.82
C TYR A 96 -4.88 -12.34 -2.02
N GLU A 97 -4.71 -11.95 -3.27
CA GLU A 97 -4.27 -10.61 -3.63
C GLU A 97 -5.47 -9.69 -3.78
N LEU A 98 -5.32 -8.39 -3.50
CA LEU A 98 -6.42 -7.44 -3.52
C LEU A 98 -6.03 -6.10 -4.13
N HIS A 99 -6.92 -5.55 -4.97
CA HIS A 99 -6.84 -4.21 -5.52
C HIS A 99 -8.25 -3.57 -5.62
N ASP A 100 -8.32 -2.31 -6.00
CA ASP A 100 -9.55 -1.50 -6.03
C ASP A 100 -10.45 -1.70 -7.28
N GLY A 101 -10.26 -2.80 -8.01
CA GLY A 101 -11.08 -3.12 -9.20
C GLY A 101 -10.48 -2.66 -10.54
N ARG A 102 -9.28 -2.06 -10.54
CA ARG A 102 -8.54 -1.72 -11.76
C ARG A 102 -7.45 -2.76 -12.05
N PRO A 103 -7.71 -3.74 -12.94
CA PRO A 103 -6.81 -4.89 -13.13
C PRO A 103 -5.42 -4.52 -13.62
N GLU A 104 -5.32 -3.48 -14.45
CA GLU A 104 -4.04 -2.97 -14.96
C GLU A 104 -3.30 -2.07 -13.97
N GLY A 105 -3.87 -1.79 -12.79
CA GLY A 105 -3.33 -0.87 -11.80
C GLY A 105 -3.27 0.58 -12.29
N TYR A 106 -2.55 1.43 -11.60
CA TYR A 106 -2.36 2.86 -11.87
C TYR A 106 -0.93 3.16 -12.25
N SER A 107 -0.73 4.09 -13.18
CA SER A 107 0.51 4.82 -13.34
C SER A 107 0.51 6.08 -12.46
N TRP A 108 1.67 6.69 -12.26
CA TRP A 108 1.73 8.00 -11.60
C TRP A 108 0.97 9.08 -12.37
N HIS A 109 0.87 8.94 -13.69
CA HIS A 109 0.06 9.85 -14.52
C HIS A 109 -1.42 9.75 -14.19
N ASP A 110 -1.97 8.54 -14.08
CA ASP A 110 -3.36 8.31 -13.68
C ASP A 110 -3.67 8.95 -12.32
N VAL A 111 -2.76 8.82 -11.34
CA VAL A 111 -2.91 9.43 -10.02
C VAL A 111 -2.86 10.95 -10.08
N ILE A 112 -1.92 11.51 -10.84
CA ILE A 112 -1.77 12.97 -11.03
C ILE A 112 -3.02 13.55 -11.68
N ASP A 113 -3.53 12.93 -12.74
CA ASP A 113 -4.74 13.36 -13.43
C ASP A 113 -5.97 13.31 -12.52
N THR A 114 -6.09 12.23 -11.74
CA THR A 114 -7.17 12.12 -10.75
C THR A 114 -7.11 13.26 -9.74
N VAL A 115 -5.92 13.58 -9.21
CA VAL A 115 -5.77 14.71 -8.28
C VAL A 115 -6.02 16.04 -8.96
N ALA A 116 -5.57 16.24 -10.19
CA ALA A 116 -5.84 17.47 -10.95
C ALA A 116 -7.35 17.69 -11.14
N HIS A 117 -8.12 16.66 -11.46
CA HIS A 117 -9.58 16.71 -11.51
C HIS A 117 -10.19 17.09 -10.15
N LEU A 118 -9.74 16.48 -9.05
CA LEU A 118 -10.20 16.82 -7.70
C LEU A 118 -9.84 18.26 -7.28
N ARG A 119 -8.81 18.85 -7.91
CA ARG A 119 -8.41 20.25 -7.75
C ARG A 119 -9.13 21.21 -8.72
N GLN A 120 -10.26 20.81 -9.29
CA GLN A 120 -11.03 21.60 -10.25
C GLN A 120 -10.22 21.96 -11.51
N GLY A 121 -9.46 21.02 -12.03
CA GLY A 121 -8.64 21.19 -13.22
C GLY A 121 -7.30 21.92 -13.03
N LYS A 122 -6.96 22.31 -11.79
CA LYS A 122 -5.65 22.92 -11.52
C LYS A 122 -4.54 21.89 -11.70
N SER A 123 -3.55 22.20 -12.50
CA SER A 123 -2.43 21.32 -12.83
C SER A 123 -1.65 20.86 -11.58
N VAL A 124 -1.09 19.67 -11.69
CA VAL A 124 -0.15 19.11 -10.72
C VAL A 124 1.17 18.84 -11.44
N VAL A 125 2.23 19.47 -10.97
CA VAL A 125 3.56 19.37 -11.58
C VAL A 125 4.28 18.14 -11.03
N ALA A 126 4.66 17.23 -11.91
CA ALA A 126 5.46 16.07 -11.56
C ALA A 126 6.93 16.46 -11.35
N ILE A 127 7.45 16.23 -10.15
CA ILE A 127 8.87 16.41 -9.84
C ILE A 127 9.50 15.04 -9.69
N ARG A 128 10.36 14.67 -10.66
CA ARG A 128 11.09 13.40 -10.63
C ARG A 128 12.27 13.49 -9.68
N ILE A 129 12.26 12.69 -8.65
CA ILE A 129 13.35 12.58 -7.67
C ILE A 129 14.29 11.45 -8.11
N PRO A 130 15.55 11.75 -8.47
CA PRO A 130 16.52 10.73 -8.85
C PRO A 130 16.71 9.71 -7.72
N LEU A 131 16.81 8.42 -8.07
CA LEU A 131 16.98 7.34 -7.09
C LEU A 131 18.23 7.52 -6.21
N VAL A 132 19.28 8.17 -6.74
CA VAL A 132 20.49 8.47 -5.96
C VAL A 132 20.17 9.45 -4.83
N VAL A 133 19.39 10.48 -5.11
CA VAL A 133 18.94 11.46 -4.10
C VAL A 133 18.04 10.78 -3.06
N ALA A 134 17.08 9.99 -3.51
CA ALA A 134 16.19 9.23 -2.61
C ALA A 134 16.98 8.26 -1.70
N LYS A 135 18.01 7.60 -2.25
CA LYS A 135 18.89 6.71 -1.48
C LYS A 135 19.71 7.48 -0.44
N LEU A 136 20.27 8.63 -0.79
CA LEU A 136 21.02 9.48 0.13
C LEU A 136 20.12 9.96 1.28
N VAL A 137 18.95 10.50 0.95
CA VAL A 137 17.95 10.95 1.95
C VAL A 137 17.53 9.78 2.85
N SER A 138 17.30 8.59 2.29
CA SER A 138 16.93 7.41 3.08
C SER A 138 18.03 6.96 4.04
N MET A 139 19.30 7.07 3.65
CA MET A 139 20.43 6.79 4.55
C MET A 139 20.53 7.79 5.70
N LEU A 140 20.42 9.09 5.40
CA LEU A 140 20.44 10.13 6.43
C LEU A 140 19.26 9.97 7.40
N ASN A 141 18.06 9.68 6.87
CA ASN A 141 16.88 9.40 7.67
C ASN A 141 17.07 8.17 8.58
N LEU A 142 17.71 7.12 8.10
CA LEU A 142 18.00 5.92 8.90
C LEU A 142 19.00 6.21 10.02
N ILE A 143 20.04 7.03 9.76
CA ILE A 143 21.03 7.45 10.78
C ILE A 143 20.32 8.30 11.84
N GLY A 144 19.53 9.29 11.43
CA GLY A 144 18.75 10.12 12.35
C GLY A 144 17.77 9.30 13.19
N ALA A 145 17.08 8.34 12.57
CA ALA A 145 16.16 7.45 13.25
C ALA A 145 16.84 6.61 14.35
N ARG A 146 18.06 6.13 14.10
CA ARG A 146 18.86 5.41 15.11
C ARG A 146 19.29 6.29 16.26
N ALA A 147 19.59 7.57 15.99
CA ALA A 147 20.03 8.52 17.01
C ALA A 147 18.87 9.01 17.90
N ILE A 148 17.67 9.16 17.35
CA ILE A 148 16.50 9.78 18.01
C ILE A 148 15.44 8.74 18.42
N GLY A 149 15.53 7.50 17.90
CA GLY A 149 14.63 6.38 18.29
C GLY A 149 13.26 6.41 17.62
N TYR A 150 13.13 6.93 16.37
CA TYR A 150 11.90 6.85 15.61
C TYR A 150 11.97 5.82 14.47
N ALA A 151 10.81 5.36 13.96
CA ALA A 151 10.73 4.46 12.83
C ALA A 151 10.77 5.26 11.51
N PRO A 152 11.84 5.15 10.68
CA PRO A 152 11.94 5.92 9.44
C PRO A 152 11.03 5.34 8.36
N MET A 153 10.18 6.17 7.76
CA MET A 153 9.29 5.75 6.65
C MET A 153 10.07 5.46 5.36
N LEU A 154 11.05 6.29 5.02
CA LEU A 154 11.90 6.10 3.85
C LEU A 154 13.23 5.47 4.27
N THR A 155 13.39 4.20 3.94
CA THR A 155 14.61 3.42 4.16
C THR A 155 15.26 3.03 2.84
N PRO A 156 16.57 2.69 2.81
CA PRO A 156 17.21 2.16 1.59
C PRO A 156 16.53 0.91 1.03
N GLY A 157 15.94 0.07 1.89
CA GLY A 157 15.13 -1.08 1.50
C GLY A 157 13.86 -0.66 0.76
N LYS A 158 13.12 0.32 1.28
CA LYS A 158 11.92 0.86 0.62
C LYS A 158 12.25 1.49 -0.74
N VAL A 159 13.36 2.25 -0.86
CA VAL A 159 13.81 2.81 -2.14
C VAL A 159 14.11 1.70 -3.16
N ARG A 160 14.62 0.55 -2.71
CA ARG A 160 14.87 -0.61 -3.58
C ARG A 160 13.56 -1.25 -4.07
N GLU A 161 12.58 -1.42 -3.19
CA GLU A 161 11.24 -1.92 -3.54
C GLU A 161 10.57 -1.02 -4.59
N LEU A 162 10.65 0.29 -4.43
CA LEU A 162 10.09 1.27 -5.37
C LEU A 162 10.74 1.26 -6.77
N ARG A 163 11.83 0.54 -6.96
CA ARG A 163 12.42 0.30 -8.30
C ARG A 163 11.69 -0.77 -9.10
N HIS A 164 10.90 -1.61 -8.45
CA HIS A 164 10.10 -2.61 -9.17
C HIS A 164 9.04 -1.90 -10.00
N SER A 165 8.97 -2.25 -11.29
CA SER A 165 8.14 -1.54 -12.26
C SER A 165 6.68 -1.99 -12.31
N ASN A 166 6.35 -3.11 -11.66
CA ASN A 166 4.99 -3.68 -11.75
C ASN A 166 4.53 -4.28 -10.42
N TRP A 167 3.75 -3.50 -9.68
CA TRP A 167 3.11 -3.88 -8.42
C TRP A 167 1.60 -4.05 -8.62
N VAL A 168 1.20 -4.86 -9.59
CA VAL A 168 -0.21 -5.11 -9.90
C VAL A 168 -0.65 -6.42 -9.28
N CYS A 169 -1.80 -6.41 -8.62
CA CYS A 169 -2.43 -7.53 -7.93
C CYS A 169 -3.63 -8.05 -8.73
N ASP A 170 -4.15 -9.24 -8.37
CA ASP A 170 -5.31 -9.87 -8.98
C ASP A 170 -6.36 -10.28 -7.93
N ASN A 171 -7.59 -9.76 -8.05
CA ASN A 171 -8.71 -10.06 -7.15
C ASN A 171 -9.45 -11.35 -7.47
N THR A 172 -9.16 -12.01 -8.58
CA THR A 172 -9.99 -13.11 -9.13
C THR A 172 -10.23 -14.21 -8.12
N ALA A 173 -9.20 -14.61 -7.39
CA ALA A 173 -9.30 -15.68 -6.41
C ALA A 173 -10.26 -15.34 -5.25
N LEU A 174 -10.17 -14.13 -4.71
CA LEU A 174 -11.06 -13.69 -3.62
C LEU A 174 -12.49 -13.48 -4.12
N ASN A 175 -12.66 -12.85 -5.28
CA ASN A 175 -13.97 -12.68 -5.91
C ASN A 175 -14.67 -14.03 -6.12
N THR A 176 -13.95 -15.03 -6.67
CA THR A 176 -14.49 -16.37 -6.87
C THR A 176 -14.89 -17.04 -5.55
N ALA A 177 -14.09 -16.87 -4.49
CA ALA A 177 -14.35 -17.50 -3.20
C ALA A 177 -15.49 -16.85 -2.42
N THR A 178 -15.65 -15.53 -2.52
CA THR A 178 -16.55 -14.77 -1.64
C THR A 178 -17.65 -14.00 -2.38
N GLY A 179 -17.48 -13.74 -3.67
CA GLY A 179 -18.28 -12.78 -4.43
C GLY A 179 -17.90 -11.31 -4.14
N TRP A 180 -16.85 -11.06 -3.34
CA TRP A 180 -16.43 -9.72 -3.02
C TRP A 180 -15.91 -8.96 -4.25
N THR A 181 -16.32 -7.72 -4.35
CA THR A 181 -15.81 -6.75 -5.33
C THR A 181 -15.54 -5.43 -4.63
N PRO A 182 -14.44 -4.75 -4.94
CA PRO A 182 -14.16 -3.43 -4.39
C PRO A 182 -15.19 -2.42 -4.91
N ARG A 183 -15.46 -1.39 -4.11
CA ARG A 183 -16.47 -0.36 -4.42
C ARG A 183 -15.87 1.03 -4.57
N ILE A 184 -14.73 1.28 -3.93
CA ILE A 184 -14.15 2.61 -3.82
C ILE A 184 -12.95 2.73 -4.74
N LEU A 185 -13.16 3.36 -5.89
CA LEU A 185 -12.10 3.66 -6.83
C LEU A 185 -11.24 4.86 -6.37
N LEU A 186 -10.07 5.04 -7.01
CA LEU A 186 -9.08 6.04 -6.66
C LEU A 186 -9.63 7.44 -6.44
N ALA A 187 -10.49 7.94 -7.33
CA ALA A 187 -11.01 9.31 -7.24
C ALA A 187 -11.81 9.54 -5.95
N GLU A 188 -12.72 8.63 -5.64
CA GLU A 188 -13.53 8.67 -4.44
C GLU A 188 -12.69 8.46 -3.17
N GLY A 189 -11.82 7.46 -3.17
CA GLY A 189 -10.94 7.17 -2.05
C GLY A 189 -10.01 8.33 -1.73
N LEU A 190 -9.41 8.97 -2.74
CA LEU A 190 -8.60 10.18 -2.56
C LEU A 190 -9.42 11.35 -2.01
N GLN A 191 -10.65 11.56 -2.51
CA GLN A 191 -11.51 12.62 -2.01
C GLN A 191 -11.84 12.42 -0.52
N ARG A 192 -12.20 11.20 -0.11
CA ARG A 192 -12.46 10.85 1.30
C ARG A 192 -11.21 11.03 2.15
N THR A 193 -10.06 10.53 1.67
CA THR A 193 -8.78 10.60 2.36
C THR A 193 -8.31 12.05 2.58
N LEU A 194 -8.41 12.90 1.55
CA LEU A 194 -7.95 14.30 1.60
C LEU A 194 -8.92 15.24 2.36
N ARG A 195 -10.17 14.83 2.56
CA ARG A 195 -11.15 15.56 3.40
C ARG A 195 -11.04 15.17 4.88
N TRP A 196 -10.42 14.06 5.20
CA TRP A 196 -10.27 13.62 6.57
C TRP A 196 -9.28 14.53 7.33
N ASN A 197 -9.78 15.19 8.35
CA ASN A 197 -8.99 16.16 9.15
C ASN A 197 -8.39 15.55 10.43
N GLY A 198 -8.41 14.24 10.56
CA GLY A 198 -8.00 13.53 11.77
C GLY A 198 -9.08 13.64 12.87
N VAL A 199 -9.52 12.52 13.38
CA VAL A 199 -10.20 12.53 14.69
C VAL A 199 -9.10 12.83 15.70
N SER A 200 -9.25 13.90 16.50
CA SER A 200 -8.39 14.16 17.66
C SER A 200 -8.22 12.85 18.41
N SER A 201 -6.96 12.43 18.62
CA SER A 201 -6.63 11.11 19.13
C SER A 201 -7.03 10.98 20.61
N ASN A 202 -8.32 10.78 20.87
CA ASN A 202 -8.85 10.41 22.19
C ASN A 202 -9.06 8.91 22.34
N TYR A 203 -8.68 8.12 21.34
CA TYR A 203 -8.60 6.66 21.49
C TYR A 203 -7.23 6.27 22.06
N ASN A 204 -7.07 6.48 23.38
CA ASN A 204 -6.05 5.77 24.16
C ASN A 204 -6.46 4.29 24.25
N CYS A 205 -6.27 3.55 23.19
CA CYS A 205 -6.31 2.09 23.24
C CYS A 205 -5.03 1.63 23.96
N ARG A 206 -5.05 1.66 25.31
CA ARG A 206 -4.06 0.92 26.10
C ARG A 206 -4.35 -0.55 25.89
N ALA A 207 -3.69 -1.16 24.90
CA ALA A 207 -3.56 -2.62 24.88
C ALA A 207 -2.86 -3.02 26.19
N ARG A 208 -3.60 -3.61 27.11
CA ARG A 208 -3.02 -4.39 28.20
C ARG A 208 -2.72 -5.77 27.61
N PHE A 209 -1.45 -6.04 27.38
CA PHE A 209 -0.96 -7.41 27.28
C PHE A 209 -0.49 -7.87 28.64
#